data_3ba318e4f700f067339017d1bec5c03b
#
_entry.id   3ba318e4f700f067339017d1bec5c03b
#
_cell.length_a   1.000
_cell.length_b   1.000
_cell.length_c   1.000
_cell.angle_alpha   90.00
_cell.angle_beta   90.00
_cell.angle_gamma   90.00
#
_symmetry.space_group_name_H-M   'P 1'
#
loop_
_entity.id
_entity.type
_entity.pdbx_description
1 polymer ?
#
loop_
_entity_poly.entity_id
_entity_poly.type
_entity_poly.pdbx_seq_one_letter_code
_entity_poly.pdbx_strand_id
1 'polypeptide(L)'
;ITRNLKLMAQKVLKDKSEEITPQNIDDEIQKMKIVILDRSRHKKLIETINSLGAEVVLVKEDDLTPTFAVTRGEIDMIIGVGGVPEAVLSSILVEQLGGEMTLRILPLEVARQERLLGKLSNWDSFKKNEIDILRNFKIVRPGTEKEGEIPWNRILPLKDLVKGKDVVFTASVIKKTPWIKFPDGEEFPG
;
A
#
# COMPACT_ATOMS: atom_id res chain seq x y z
N ILE A 1 -7.26 8.92 -5.25
CA ILE A 1 -6.78 7.78 -6.04
C ILE A 1 -6.51 8.17 -7.50
N THR A 2 -7.42 8.84 -8.17
CA THR A 2 -7.27 9.26 -9.58
C THR A 2 -5.93 9.96 -9.84
N ARG A 3 -5.54 10.90 -8.97
CA ARG A 3 -4.24 11.57 -9.07
C ARG A 3 -3.07 10.58 -8.99
N ASN A 4 -3.12 9.60 -8.10
CA ASN A 4 -2.04 8.63 -7.94
C ASN A 4 -1.89 7.76 -9.19
N LEU A 5 -2.99 7.28 -9.76
CA LEU A 5 -2.96 6.51 -11.00
C LEU A 5 -2.41 7.32 -12.17
N LYS A 6 -2.82 8.58 -12.30
CA LYS A 6 -2.29 9.46 -13.33
C LYS A 6 -0.78 9.70 -13.17
N LEU A 7 -0.31 9.92 -11.95
CA LEU A 7 1.13 10.09 -11.70
C LEU A 7 1.92 8.82 -12.01
N MET A 8 1.37 7.66 -11.69
CA MET A 8 1.99 6.38 -12.01
C MET A 8 2.03 6.16 -13.53
N ALA A 9 0.94 6.40 -14.25
CA ALA A 9 0.90 6.33 -15.70
C ALA A 9 1.92 7.27 -16.36
N GLN A 10 2.03 8.51 -15.89
CA GLN A 10 3.02 9.47 -16.37
C GLN A 10 4.45 8.97 -16.16
N LYS A 11 4.73 8.35 -15.00
CA LYS A 11 6.05 7.77 -14.75
C LYS A 11 6.35 6.63 -15.72
N VAL A 12 5.41 5.71 -15.93
CA VAL A 12 5.56 4.59 -16.86
C VAL A 12 5.80 5.06 -18.28
N LEU A 13 5.00 6.03 -18.77
CA LEU A 13 5.19 6.62 -20.10
C LEU A 13 6.57 7.28 -20.24
N LYS A 14 7.01 8.02 -19.21
CA LYS A 14 8.34 8.62 -19.19
C LYS A 14 9.44 7.57 -19.26
N ASP A 15 9.32 6.50 -18.50
CA ASP A 15 10.32 5.41 -18.48
C ASP A 15 10.39 4.68 -19.83
N LYS A 16 9.25 4.61 -20.55
CA LYS A 16 9.17 4.11 -21.93
C LYS A 16 9.59 5.12 -23.00
N SER A 17 9.92 6.35 -22.62
CA SER A 17 10.17 7.47 -23.56
C SER A 17 8.97 7.77 -24.48
N GLU A 18 7.76 7.52 -24.02
CA GLU A 18 6.51 7.81 -24.72
C GLU A 18 5.99 9.20 -24.38
N GLU A 19 5.21 9.79 -25.30
CA GLU A 19 4.64 11.12 -25.12
C GLU A 19 3.58 11.13 -24.00
N ILE A 20 3.66 12.11 -23.12
CA ILE A 20 2.73 12.29 -22.00
C ILE A 20 1.56 13.16 -22.44
N THR A 21 0.55 12.53 -23.04
CA THR A 21 -0.72 13.16 -23.40
C THR A 21 -1.83 12.67 -22.46
N PRO A 22 -2.96 13.40 -22.33
CA PRO A 22 -4.11 12.92 -21.59
C PRO A 22 -4.59 11.55 -22.06
N GLN A 23 -4.62 11.30 -23.38
CA GLN A 23 -5.04 10.03 -23.95
C GLN A 23 -4.07 8.90 -23.56
N ASN A 24 -2.77 9.09 -23.73
CA ASN A 24 -1.77 8.08 -23.37
C ASN A 24 -1.79 7.75 -21.87
N ILE A 25 -2.07 8.75 -21.01
CA ILE A 25 -2.25 8.53 -19.57
C ILE A 25 -3.46 7.64 -19.31
N ASP A 26 -4.60 7.92 -19.94
CA ASP A 26 -5.82 7.14 -19.75
C ASP A 26 -5.63 5.72 -20.31
N ASP A 27 -5.00 5.57 -21.45
CA ASP A 27 -4.68 4.27 -22.06
C ASP A 27 -3.70 3.45 -21.17
N GLU A 28 -2.75 4.11 -20.53
CA GLU A 28 -1.83 3.42 -19.61
C GLU A 28 -2.53 3.02 -18.32
N ILE A 29 -3.45 3.83 -17.80
CA ILE A 29 -4.27 3.46 -16.63
C ILE A 29 -5.11 2.21 -16.92
N GLN A 30 -5.68 2.09 -18.11
CA GLN A 30 -6.50 0.93 -18.49
C GLN A 30 -5.72 -0.39 -18.55
N LYS A 31 -4.40 -0.33 -18.68
CA LYS A 31 -3.52 -1.52 -18.64
C LYS A 31 -3.16 -1.92 -17.21
N MET A 32 -3.37 -1.04 -16.22
CA MET A 32 -2.95 -1.29 -14.85
C MET A 32 -3.79 -2.36 -14.18
N LYS A 33 -3.10 -3.21 -13.44
CA LYS A 33 -3.67 -4.23 -12.57
C LYS A 33 -3.44 -3.84 -11.11
N ILE A 34 -4.53 -3.59 -10.37
CA ILE A 34 -4.51 -3.03 -9.03
C ILE A 34 -5.13 -4.00 -8.03
N VAL A 35 -4.36 -4.38 -7.03
CA VAL A 35 -4.84 -5.26 -5.95
C VAL A 35 -5.46 -4.44 -4.83
N ILE A 36 -6.62 -4.87 -4.37
CA ILE A 36 -7.36 -4.26 -3.26
C ILE A 36 -7.95 -5.36 -2.39
N LEU A 37 -7.89 -5.20 -1.09
CA LEU A 37 -8.62 -6.07 -0.16
C LEU A 37 -10.13 -5.92 -0.36
N ASP A 38 -10.82 -7.05 -0.50
CA ASP A 38 -12.29 -7.12 -0.55
C ASP A 38 -12.89 -6.79 0.81
N ARG A 39 -13.05 -5.51 1.07
CA ARG A 39 -13.64 -4.96 2.30
C ARG A 39 -14.67 -3.89 1.94
N SER A 40 -15.76 -3.84 2.68
CA SER A 40 -16.83 -2.85 2.47
C SER A 40 -16.33 -1.40 2.48
N ARG A 41 -15.27 -1.11 3.26
CA ARG A 41 -14.63 0.21 3.29
C ARG A 41 -13.96 0.60 1.98
N HIS A 42 -13.63 -0.35 1.13
CA HIS A 42 -12.96 -0.10 -0.15
C HIS A 42 -13.93 0.04 -1.33
N LYS A 43 -15.24 -0.15 -1.11
CA LYS A 43 -16.25 -0.13 -2.19
C LYS A 43 -16.12 1.09 -3.09
N LYS A 44 -16.10 2.30 -2.50
CA LYS A 44 -15.96 3.54 -3.27
C LYS A 44 -14.61 3.64 -4.00
N LEU A 45 -13.56 3.13 -3.41
CA LEU A 45 -12.22 3.07 -4.02
C LEU A 45 -12.25 2.16 -5.26
N ILE A 46 -12.82 0.98 -5.13
CA ILE A 46 -12.99 0.00 -6.21
C ILE A 46 -13.83 0.60 -7.35
N GLU A 47 -14.98 1.20 -7.03
CA GLU A 47 -15.84 1.87 -8.02
C GLU A 47 -15.08 2.97 -8.78
N THR A 48 -14.27 3.77 -8.07
CA THR A 48 -13.46 4.82 -8.70
C THR A 48 -12.40 4.26 -9.65
N ILE A 49 -11.70 3.21 -9.25
CA ILE A 49 -10.66 2.59 -10.09
C ILE A 49 -11.27 1.95 -11.33
N ASN A 50 -12.36 1.20 -11.16
CA ASN A 50 -13.10 0.61 -12.27
C ASN A 50 -13.61 1.68 -13.26
N SER A 51 -14.06 2.84 -12.76
CA SER A 51 -14.51 3.93 -13.63
C SER A 51 -13.36 4.56 -14.46
N LEU A 52 -12.11 4.35 -14.07
CA LEU A 52 -10.93 4.76 -14.84
C LEU A 52 -10.45 3.68 -15.80
N GLY A 53 -11.07 2.51 -15.80
CA GLY A 53 -10.78 1.42 -16.71
C GLY A 53 -9.67 0.47 -16.26
N ALA A 54 -9.03 0.70 -15.10
CA ALA A 54 -8.00 -0.22 -14.58
C ALA A 54 -8.61 -1.54 -14.07
N GLU A 55 -7.86 -2.63 -14.19
CA GLU A 55 -8.26 -3.93 -13.65
C GLU A 55 -8.13 -3.94 -12.12
N VAL A 56 -9.19 -4.30 -11.42
CA VAL A 56 -9.18 -4.50 -9.97
C VAL A 56 -9.14 -5.99 -9.63
N VAL A 57 -8.09 -6.40 -8.92
CA VAL A 57 -7.96 -7.75 -8.37
C VAL A 57 -8.32 -7.72 -6.90
N LEU A 58 -9.42 -8.38 -6.55
CA LEU A 58 -9.89 -8.43 -5.16
C LEU A 58 -9.28 -9.60 -4.42
N VAL A 59 -8.75 -9.33 -3.22
CA VAL A 59 -8.22 -10.34 -2.31
C VAL A 59 -8.96 -10.29 -0.98
N LYS A 60 -9.29 -11.47 -0.45
CA LYS A 60 -10.07 -11.56 0.80
C LYS A 60 -9.22 -11.39 2.04
N GLU A 61 -8.00 -11.87 1.99
CA GLU A 61 -7.06 -11.87 3.11
C GLU A 61 -5.67 -11.63 2.57
N ASP A 62 -4.78 -11.15 3.48
CA ASP A 62 -3.36 -11.04 3.21
C ASP A 62 -2.93 -9.78 2.43
N ASP A 63 -2.33 -8.87 3.18
CA ASP A 63 -1.77 -7.63 2.63
C ASP A 63 -0.32 -7.80 2.16
N LEU A 64 0.37 -8.89 2.57
CA LEU A 64 1.80 -9.08 2.33
C LEU A 64 2.09 -9.81 1.01
N THR A 65 1.36 -10.88 0.68
CA THR A 65 1.66 -11.65 -0.52
C THR A 65 1.49 -10.85 -1.82
N PRO A 66 0.50 -9.93 -1.95
CA PRO A 66 0.45 -9.04 -3.10
C PRO A 66 1.68 -8.14 -3.24
N THR A 67 2.37 -7.82 -2.12
CA THR A 67 3.58 -6.99 -2.15
C THR A 67 4.70 -7.68 -2.95
N PHE A 68 4.85 -9.00 -2.85
CA PHE A 68 5.78 -9.74 -3.71
C PHE A 68 5.40 -9.67 -5.20
N ALA A 69 4.11 -9.69 -5.50
CA ALA A 69 3.65 -9.61 -6.88
C ALA A 69 3.92 -8.24 -7.52
N VAL A 70 3.76 -7.16 -6.75
CA VAL A 70 4.14 -5.80 -7.22
C VAL A 70 5.63 -5.72 -7.52
N THR A 71 6.47 -6.21 -6.62
CA THR A 71 7.93 -6.12 -6.82
C THR A 71 8.44 -6.99 -7.96
N ARG A 72 7.67 -8.01 -8.37
CA ARG A 72 7.95 -8.83 -9.56
C ARG A 72 7.28 -8.32 -10.85
N GLY A 73 6.55 -7.22 -10.77
CA GLY A 73 5.83 -6.68 -11.92
C GLY A 73 4.63 -7.50 -12.38
N GLU A 74 4.11 -8.40 -11.55
CA GLU A 74 2.90 -9.19 -11.85
C GLU A 74 1.62 -8.36 -11.67
N ILE A 75 1.69 -7.35 -10.82
CA ILE A 75 0.67 -6.32 -10.58
C ILE A 75 1.35 -4.96 -10.47
N ASP A 76 0.62 -3.90 -10.77
CA ASP A 76 1.19 -2.55 -10.82
C ASP A 76 1.08 -1.82 -9.48
N MET A 77 0.04 -2.08 -8.71
CA MET A 77 -0.20 -1.36 -7.46
C MET A 77 -1.01 -2.18 -6.46
N ILE A 78 -0.71 -1.99 -5.18
CA ILE A 78 -1.60 -2.33 -4.08
C ILE A 78 -2.10 -1.04 -3.47
N ILE A 79 -3.38 -0.96 -3.19
CA ILE A 79 -3.95 0.20 -2.53
C ILE A 79 -5.05 -0.22 -1.56
N GLY A 80 -5.12 0.44 -0.42
CA GLY A 80 -6.15 0.16 0.57
C GLY A 80 -5.98 0.94 1.86
N VAL A 81 -6.88 0.64 2.79
CA VAL A 81 -6.84 1.10 4.18
C VAL A 81 -6.75 -0.13 5.07
N GLY A 82 -5.69 -0.27 5.80
CA GLY A 82 -5.39 -1.42 6.63
C GLY A 82 -4.82 -1.05 7.99
N GLY A 83 -4.33 -2.05 8.73
CA GLY A 83 -3.66 -1.87 10.00
C GLY A 83 -2.24 -1.31 9.86
N VAL A 84 -1.76 -0.67 10.91
CA VAL A 84 -0.39 -0.15 10.96
C VAL A 84 0.65 -1.28 10.94
N PRO A 85 0.47 -2.41 11.67
CA PRO A 85 1.43 -3.51 11.65
C PRO A 85 1.68 -4.07 10.26
N GLU A 86 0.64 -4.30 9.49
CA GLU A 86 0.72 -4.79 8.12
C GLU A 86 1.44 -3.79 7.21
N ALA A 87 1.15 -2.50 7.38
CA ALA A 87 1.80 -1.44 6.63
C ALA A 87 3.30 -1.36 6.92
N VAL A 88 3.72 -1.57 8.18
CA VAL A 88 5.14 -1.60 8.56
C VAL A 88 5.84 -2.80 7.93
N LEU A 89 5.26 -3.99 8.01
CA LEU A 89 5.84 -5.19 7.38
C LEU A 89 5.94 -5.03 5.86
N SER A 90 4.90 -4.52 5.21
CA SER A 90 4.92 -4.23 3.77
C SER A 90 5.99 -3.20 3.41
N SER A 91 6.19 -2.16 4.22
CA SER A 91 7.20 -1.13 3.94
C SER A 91 8.63 -1.70 3.98
N ILE A 92 8.91 -2.58 4.92
CA ILE A 92 10.20 -3.27 5.02
C ILE A 92 10.43 -4.15 3.78
N LEU A 93 9.42 -4.92 3.38
CA LEU A 93 9.51 -5.78 2.21
C LEU A 93 9.71 -4.97 0.92
N VAL A 94 8.94 -3.89 0.75
CA VAL A 94 9.05 -3.00 -0.41
C VAL A 94 10.44 -2.37 -0.50
N GLU A 95 11.01 -1.93 0.62
CA GLU A 95 12.37 -1.38 0.66
C GLU A 95 13.41 -2.40 0.21
N GLN A 96 13.33 -3.64 0.72
CA GLN A 96 14.30 -4.69 0.38
C GLN A 96 14.21 -5.11 -1.10
N LEU A 97 13.05 -5.01 -1.70
CA LEU A 97 12.80 -5.41 -3.08
C LEU A 97 12.87 -4.24 -4.10
N GLY A 98 13.26 -3.04 -3.64
CA GLY A 98 13.45 -1.87 -4.49
C GLY A 98 12.15 -1.25 -5.03
N GLY A 99 11.03 -1.50 -4.36
CA GLY A 99 9.74 -0.91 -4.71
C GLY A 99 9.54 0.50 -4.14
N GLU A 100 8.39 1.08 -4.41
CA GLU A 100 7.96 2.36 -3.86
C GLU A 100 6.69 2.21 -3.01
N MET A 101 6.64 2.90 -1.89
CA MET A 101 5.47 2.91 -1.02
C MET A 101 5.23 4.29 -0.45
N THR A 102 3.96 4.64 -0.32
CA THR A 102 3.52 5.81 0.44
C THR A 102 2.44 5.41 1.43
N LEU A 103 2.50 5.96 2.62
CA LEU A 103 1.57 5.71 3.71
C LEU A 103 0.99 7.03 4.23
N ARG A 104 -0.26 7.03 4.60
CA ARG A 104 -0.89 8.11 5.36
C ARG A 104 -1.49 7.53 6.64
N ILE A 105 -1.02 7.99 7.79
CA ILE A 105 -1.61 7.62 9.07
C ILE A 105 -2.89 8.44 9.24
N LEU A 106 -4.02 7.75 9.37
CA LEU A 106 -5.33 8.36 9.52
C LEU A 106 -5.82 8.19 10.95
N PRO A 107 -5.97 9.27 11.72
CA PRO A 107 -6.75 9.23 12.94
C PRO A 107 -8.17 8.73 12.65
N LEU A 108 -8.76 8.00 13.58
CA LEU A 108 -10.09 7.42 13.38
C LEU A 108 -11.12 8.49 13.01
N GLU A 109 -11.06 9.66 13.65
CA GLU A 109 -11.96 10.78 13.39
C GLU A 109 -11.85 11.26 11.95
N VAL A 110 -10.62 11.40 11.43
CA VAL A 110 -10.37 11.79 10.03
C VAL A 110 -10.87 10.71 9.08
N ALA A 111 -10.59 9.46 9.37
CA ALA A 111 -11.03 8.34 8.57
C ALA A 111 -12.56 8.22 8.51
N ARG A 112 -13.26 8.53 9.61
CA ARG A 112 -14.73 8.62 9.65
C ARG A 112 -15.26 9.80 8.84
N GLN A 113 -14.66 10.99 8.97
CA GLN A 113 -15.06 12.19 8.22
C GLN A 113 -14.86 12.00 6.72
N GLU A 114 -13.78 11.38 6.30
CA GLU A 114 -13.50 11.08 4.90
C GLU A 114 -14.31 9.89 4.38
N ARG A 115 -15.16 9.27 5.20
CA ARG A 115 -15.97 8.08 4.87
C ARG A 115 -15.15 6.91 4.31
N LEU A 116 -13.87 6.85 4.66
CA LEU A 116 -12.95 5.82 4.19
C LEU A 116 -13.19 4.46 4.83
N LEU A 117 -13.92 4.44 5.94
CA LEU A 117 -14.01 3.28 6.80
C LEU A 117 -15.34 2.50 6.69
N GLY A 118 -16.31 2.96 5.91
CA GLY A 118 -17.63 2.31 5.84
C GLY A 118 -18.31 2.19 7.22
N LYS A 119 -19.15 1.18 7.42
CA LYS A 119 -19.71 0.83 8.74
C LYS A 119 -18.68 0.00 9.49
N LEU A 120 -17.74 0.63 10.17
CA LEU A 120 -16.82 -0.04 11.09
C LEU A 120 -17.46 -0.09 12.47
N SER A 121 -18.20 -1.14 12.70
CA SER A 121 -18.72 -1.42 14.05
C SER A 121 -17.68 -2.00 14.99
N ASN A 122 -16.58 -2.56 14.50
CA ASN A 122 -15.66 -3.39 15.29
C ASN A 122 -14.17 -3.06 15.08
N TRP A 123 -13.81 -1.97 14.42
CA TRP A 123 -12.44 -1.51 14.49
C TRP A 123 -12.26 -0.79 15.82
N ASP A 124 -11.64 -1.49 16.73
CA ASP A 124 -11.03 -0.85 17.86
C ASP A 124 -10.08 0.20 17.31
N SER A 125 -10.54 1.42 17.34
CA SER A 125 -9.70 2.60 17.13
C SER A 125 -8.42 2.38 17.94
N PHE A 126 -7.33 2.97 17.47
CA PHE A 126 -6.13 3.11 18.30
C PHE A 126 -6.53 3.24 19.75
N LYS A 127 -6.08 2.34 20.60
CA LYS A 127 -6.30 2.45 22.04
C LYS A 127 -5.78 3.82 22.47
N LYS A 128 -6.35 4.39 23.50
CA LYS A 128 -5.97 5.74 23.96
C LYS A 128 -4.45 5.88 24.15
N ASN A 129 -3.80 4.84 24.67
CA ASN A 129 -2.35 4.79 24.80
C ASN A 129 -1.59 4.78 23.46
N GLU A 130 -2.14 4.18 22.42
CA GLU A 130 -1.53 4.20 21.07
C GLU A 130 -1.62 5.58 20.44
N ILE A 131 -2.74 6.28 20.65
CA ILE A 131 -2.90 7.68 20.21
C ILE A 131 -1.87 8.56 20.93
N ASP A 132 -1.67 8.37 22.23
CA ASP A 132 -0.70 9.13 23.00
C ASP A 132 0.74 8.83 22.58
N ILE A 133 1.06 7.56 22.28
CA ILE A 133 2.34 7.18 21.69
C ILE A 133 2.53 7.86 20.33
N LEU A 134 1.53 7.82 19.46
CA LEU A 134 1.63 8.42 18.13
C LEU A 134 1.74 9.95 18.18
N ARG A 135 1.07 10.62 19.13
CA ARG A 135 1.20 12.06 19.34
C ARG A 135 2.58 12.47 19.82
N ASN A 136 3.22 11.61 20.61
CA ASN A 136 4.55 11.85 21.15
C ASN A 136 5.66 11.25 20.29
N PHE A 137 5.30 10.51 19.23
CA PHE A 137 6.28 9.91 18.36
C PHE A 137 6.95 10.97 17.50
N LYS A 138 8.25 11.07 17.65
CA LYS A 138 9.07 11.99 16.88
C LYS A 138 9.81 11.22 15.79
N ILE A 139 9.74 11.71 14.57
CA ILE A 139 10.56 11.20 13.46
C ILE A 139 11.77 12.11 13.27
N VAL A 140 12.92 11.50 13.07
CA VAL A 140 14.10 12.23 12.60
C VAL A 140 13.87 12.56 11.13
N ARG A 141 13.89 13.85 10.79
CA ARG A 141 13.73 14.27 9.40
C ARG A 141 14.96 13.86 8.59
N PRO A 142 14.84 13.17 7.46
CA PRO A 142 15.98 12.84 6.62
C PRO A 142 16.77 14.11 6.23
N GLY A 143 18.07 14.08 6.42
CA GLY A 143 18.96 15.20 6.13
C GLY A 143 18.97 16.35 7.15
N THR A 144 18.25 16.18 8.27
CA THR A 144 18.33 17.10 9.41
C THR A 144 18.37 16.25 10.69
N GLU A 145 19.23 16.60 11.64
CA GLU A 145 19.22 15.95 12.97
C GLU A 145 18.02 16.38 13.84
N LYS A 146 17.06 17.11 13.25
CA LYS A 146 15.90 17.61 13.97
C LYS A 146 14.79 16.58 14.01
N GLU A 147 14.42 16.20 15.21
CA GLU A 147 13.19 15.45 15.47
C GLU A 147 11.96 16.33 15.16
N GLY A 148 10.94 15.73 14.62
CA GLY A 148 9.66 16.40 14.36
C GLY A 148 8.49 15.48 14.67
N GLU A 149 7.38 16.06 15.10
CA GLU A 149 6.13 15.30 15.25
C GLU A 149 5.70 14.70 13.91
N ILE A 150 5.10 13.50 13.96
CA ILE A 150 4.42 12.96 12.78
C ILE A 150 3.20 13.84 12.52
N PRO A 151 3.17 14.63 11.46
CA PRO A 151 1.99 15.38 11.14
C PRO A 151 0.92 14.41 10.70
N TRP A 152 -0.15 14.34 11.45
CA TRP A 152 -1.35 13.63 11.07
C TRP A 152 -1.78 14.04 9.66
N ASN A 153 -2.18 13.07 8.86
CA ASN A 153 -2.62 13.30 7.49
C ASN A 153 -1.51 13.64 6.45
N ARG A 154 -0.24 13.59 6.86
CA ARG A 154 0.86 13.71 5.91
C ARG A 154 1.08 12.39 5.16
N ILE A 155 1.43 12.50 3.88
CA ILE A 155 1.93 11.37 3.11
C ILE A 155 3.38 11.11 3.54
N LEU A 156 3.64 9.90 4.02
CA LEU A 156 4.95 9.41 4.41
C LEU A 156 5.48 8.54 3.26
N PRO A 157 6.55 8.94 2.59
CA PRO A 157 7.22 8.09 1.61
C PRO A 157 8.00 6.98 2.30
N LEU A 158 8.36 5.93 1.58
CA LEU A 158 9.06 4.74 2.08
C LEU A 158 10.30 5.08 2.92
N LYS A 159 11.11 6.03 2.48
CA LYS A 159 12.30 6.52 3.21
C LYS A 159 12.03 7.09 4.60
N ASP A 160 10.79 7.53 4.87
CA ASP A 160 10.38 8.00 6.20
C ASP A 160 9.87 6.83 7.07
N LEU A 161 9.52 5.69 6.46
CA LEU A 161 8.98 4.50 7.12
C LEU A 161 10.10 3.53 7.52
N VAL A 162 11.09 3.32 6.67
CA VAL A 162 12.19 2.39 6.89
C VAL A 162 13.51 3.15 6.97
N LYS A 163 14.22 3.00 8.09
CA LYS A 163 15.46 3.73 8.36
C LYS A 163 16.70 2.84 8.44
N GLY A 164 16.52 1.54 8.59
CA GLY A 164 17.61 0.56 8.70
C GLY A 164 18.10 0.11 7.33
N LYS A 165 19.40 -0.19 7.22
CA LYS A 165 20.00 -0.79 6.02
C LYS A 165 20.18 -2.30 6.16
N ASP A 166 20.33 -2.79 7.39
CA ASP A 166 20.61 -4.18 7.71
C ASP A 166 19.32 -4.85 8.19
N VAL A 167 18.40 -5.08 7.25
CA VAL A 167 17.13 -5.73 7.53
C VAL A 167 17.11 -7.11 6.89
N VAL A 168 16.78 -8.13 7.66
CA VAL A 168 16.51 -9.48 7.17
C VAL A 168 15.01 -9.71 7.22
N PHE A 169 14.41 -10.03 6.09
CA PHE A 169 13.01 -10.41 6.01
C PHE A 169 12.91 -11.91 5.77
N THR A 170 12.28 -12.62 6.68
CA THR A 170 11.99 -14.05 6.55
C THR A 170 10.50 -14.27 6.57
N ALA A 171 9.99 -15.08 5.66
CA ALA A 171 8.58 -15.43 5.60
C ALA A 171 8.42 -16.94 5.44
N SER A 172 7.49 -17.52 6.20
CA SER A 172 7.03 -18.90 5.99
C SER A 172 5.65 -18.86 5.36
N VAL A 173 5.49 -19.54 4.25
CA VAL A 173 4.21 -19.62 3.56
C VAL A 173 3.45 -20.84 4.06
N ILE A 174 2.33 -20.59 4.71
CA ILE A 174 1.45 -21.64 5.28
C ILE A 174 0.20 -21.90 4.45
N LYS A 175 -0.02 -21.12 3.38
CA LYS A 175 -1.19 -21.21 2.53
C LYS A 175 -0.82 -20.81 1.09
N LYS A 176 -1.33 -21.56 0.11
CA LYS A 176 -1.22 -21.16 -1.31
C LYS A 176 -1.93 -19.82 -1.54
N THR A 177 -1.28 -18.92 -2.26
CA THR A 177 -1.86 -17.66 -2.69
C THR A 177 -1.73 -17.52 -4.21
N PRO A 178 -2.47 -16.63 -4.86
CA PRO A 178 -2.32 -16.43 -6.30
C PRO A 178 -0.90 -16.07 -6.73
N TRP A 179 -0.11 -15.47 -5.85
CA TRP A 179 1.21 -14.91 -6.17
C TRP A 179 2.40 -15.70 -5.62
N ILE A 180 2.17 -16.58 -4.66
CA ILE A 180 3.21 -17.47 -4.15
C ILE A 180 2.88 -18.88 -4.59
N LYS A 181 3.67 -19.37 -5.53
CA LYS A 181 3.63 -20.74 -6.00
C LYS A 181 4.74 -21.52 -5.32
N PHE A 182 4.42 -22.69 -4.83
CA PHE A 182 5.45 -23.64 -4.42
C PHE A 182 6.03 -24.31 -5.67
N PRO A 183 7.31 -24.72 -5.62
CA PRO A 183 7.84 -25.62 -6.63
C PRO A 183 6.90 -26.82 -6.80
N ASP A 184 6.65 -27.20 -8.05
CA ASP A 184 5.76 -28.31 -8.36
C ASP A 184 6.30 -29.59 -7.67
N GLY A 185 5.47 -30.19 -6.83
CA GLY A 185 5.76 -31.45 -6.16
C GLY A 185 6.04 -31.37 -4.65
N GLU A 186 6.14 -30.20 -4.05
CA GLU A 186 6.23 -30.08 -2.61
C GLU A 186 4.85 -29.90 -1.98
N GLU A 187 4.33 -30.97 -1.37
CA GLU A 187 3.24 -30.87 -0.41
C GLU A 187 3.84 -30.48 0.96
N PHE A 188 3.18 -29.54 1.65
CA PHE A 188 3.53 -29.31 3.04
C PHE A 188 3.30 -30.59 3.83
N PRO A 189 4.26 -31.05 4.61
CA PRO A 189 3.98 -32.05 5.62
C PRO A 189 2.92 -31.44 6.55
N GLY A 190 1.76 -32.10 6.62
CA GLY A 190 0.62 -31.76 7.45
C GLY A 190 0.91 -31.85 8.94
#